data_f8cc9c7094941ba51f44870eaf32e501
#
_entry.id   f8cc9c7094941ba51f44870eaf32e501
#
_cell.length_a   1.000
_cell.length_b   1.000
_cell.length_c   1.000
_cell.angle_alpha   90.00
_cell.angle_beta   90.00
_cell.angle_gamma   90.00
#
_symmetry.space_group_name_H-M   'P 1'
#
loop_
_entity.id
_entity.type
_entity.pdbx_description
1 polymer ?
#
loop_
_entity_poly.entity_id
_entity_poly.type
_entity_poly.pdbx_seq_one_letter_code
_entity_poly.pdbx_strand_id
1 'polypeptide(L)'
;EHVRRYFDETGEISYETYRLKKGLSEGLAPYWDATAKKYGYVNESGTWVIAPAFDAAERFQDGYAVVANEITLADGTRDVEWGIIQNPNR
;
A
#
# COMPACT_ATOMS: atom_id res chain seq x y z
N GLU A 1 -13.33 23.15 -15.94
CA GLU A 1 -12.52 22.34 -15.04
C GLU A 1 -13.40 21.65 -14.01
N HIS A 2 -13.19 20.37 -13.83
CA HIS A 2 -13.97 19.60 -12.87
C HIS A 2 -13.22 19.49 -11.56
N VAL A 3 -13.85 19.97 -10.50
CA VAL A 3 -13.34 19.79 -9.15
C VAL A 3 -14.11 18.63 -8.53
N ARG A 4 -13.42 17.57 -8.16
CA ARG A 4 -14.04 16.45 -7.45
C ARG A 4 -13.96 16.68 -5.97
N ARG A 5 -15.06 16.43 -5.31
CA ARG A 5 -15.15 16.55 -3.85
C ARG A 5 -15.47 15.19 -3.28
N TYR A 6 -14.79 14.83 -2.22
CA TYR A 6 -14.92 13.51 -1.60
C TYR A 6 -15.48 13.67 -0.20
N PHE A 7 -16.37 12.77 0.17
CA PHE A 7 -17.09 12.85 1.44
C PHE A 7 -17.10 11.47 2.09
N ASP A 8 -17.13 11.49 3.42
CA ASP A 8 -17.43 10.29 4.20
C ASP A 8 -18.49 10.67 5.26
N GLU A 9 -18.73 9.80 6.23
CA GLU A 9 -19.75 10.06 7.25
C GLU A 9 -19.41 11.25 8.15
N THR A 10 -18.18 11.73 8.14
CA THR A 10 -17.76 12.89 8.92
C THR A 10 -17.82 14.18 8.13
N GLY A 11 -18.07 14.13 6.82
CA GLY A 11 -18.13 15.29 5.95
C GLY A 11 -17.15 15.23 4.81
N GLU A 12 -16.71 16.40 4.33
CA GLU A 12 -15.79 16.47 3.20
C GLU A 12 -14.39 16.05 3.63
N ILE A 13 -13.75 15.23 2.80
CA ILE A 13 -12.39 14.73 3.05
C ILE A 13 -11.48 15.08 1.87
N SER A 14 -10.16 15.03 2.11
CA SER A 14 -9.18 15.28 1.06
C SER A 14 -9.11 14.09 0.09
N TYR A 15 -8.55 14.34 -1.08
CA TYR A 15 -8.31 13.29 -2.07
C TYR A 15 -7.41 12.19 -1.48
N GLU A 16 -6.41 12.57 -0.70
CA GLU A 16 -5.50 11.60 -0.09
C GLU A 16 -6.23 10.70 0.90
N THR A 17 -7.10 11.28 1.73
CA THR A 17 -7.92 10.50 2.66
C THR A 17 -8.85 9.56 1.90
N TYR A 18 -9.46 10.04 0.83
CA TYR A 18 -10.33 9.24 0.00
C TYR A 18 -9.58 8.03 -0.59
N ARG A 19 -8.39 8.26 -1.12
CA ARG A 19 -7.58 7.17 -1.68
C ARG A 19 -7.19 6.16 -0.62
N LEU A 20 -6.83 6.63 0.56
CA LEU A 20 -6.47 5.76 1.67
C LEU A 20 -7.65 4.86 2.05
N LYS A 21 -8.82 5.45 2.25
CA LYS A 21 -10.01 4.68 2.62
C LYS A 21 -10.40 3.66 1.56
N LYS A 22 -10.25 4.01 0.29
CA LYS A 22 -10.55 3.09 -0.81
C LYS A 22 -9.58 1.92 -0.85
N GLY A 23 -8.34 2.14 -0.45
CA GLY A 23 -7.31 1.10 -0.46
C GLY A 23 -7.30 0.23 0.79
N LEU A 24 -8.03 0.63 1.84
CA LEU A 24 -8.02 -0.12 3.08
C LEU A 24 -8.63 -1.50 2.92
N SER A 25 -7.93 -2.49 3.44
CA SER A 25 -8.44 -3.85 3.57
C SER A 25 -7.80 -4.44 4.82
N GLU A 26 -8.64 -4.98 5.71
CA GLU A 26 -8.20 -5.55 6.99
C GLU A 26 -7.41 -4.54 7.83
N GLY A 27 -7.82 -3.28 7.76
CA GLY A 27 -7.21 -2.21 8.53
C GLY A 27 -5.92 -1.64 7.96
N LEU A 28 -5.47 -2.13 6.81
CA LEU A 28 -4.22 -1.70 6.19
C LEU A 28 -4.43 -1.39 4.70
N ALA A 29 -3.64 -0.44 4.20
CA ALA A 29 -3.67 -0.08 2.79
C ALA A 29 -2.23 0.01 2.27
N PRO A 30 -1.96 -0.54 1.09
CA PRO A 30 -0.66 -0.32 0.46
C PRO A 30 -0.52 1.17 0.12
N TYR A 31 0.63 1.74 0.42
CA TYR A 31 0.87 3.16 0.24
C TYR A 31 2.28 3.38 -0.28
N TRP A 32 2.38 4.20 -1.32
CA TRP A 32 3.66 4.51 -1.96
C TRP A 32 4.39 5.60 -1.18
N ASP A 33 5.64 5.35 -0.83
CA ASP A 33 6.52 6.35 -0.24
C ASP A 33 7.45 6.89 -1.34
N ALA A 34 7.26 8.15 -1.71
CA ALA A 34 8.01 8.77 -2.79
C ALA A 34 9.49 8.95 -2.45
N THR A 35 9.83 9.04 -1.17
CA THR A 35 11.23 9.16 -0.74
C THR A 35 11.97 7.84 -0.86
N ALA A 36 11.36 6.77 -0.35
CA ALA A 36 11.95 5.44 -0.44
C ALA A 36 11.74 4.81 -1.81
N LYS A 37 10.76 5.29 -2.57
CA LYS A 37 10.32 4.72 -3.85
C LYS A 37 9.93 3.25 -3.69
N LYS A 38 9.17 2.99 -2.63
CA LYS A 38 8.71 1.67 -2.25
C LYS A 38 7.32 1.76 -1.65
N TYR A 39 6.60 0.65 -1.71
CA TYR A 39 5.33 0.50 -1.02
C TYR A 39 5.54 -0.04 0.38
N GLY A 40 4.80 0.48 1.32
CA GLY A 40 4.59 -0.11 2.62
C GLY A 40 3.10 -0.17 2.89
N TYR A 41 2.72 -0.32 4.13
CA TYR A 41 1.31 -0.37 4.52
C TYR A 41 1.04 0.60 5.64
N VAL A 42 -0.04 1.36 5.50
CA VAL A 42 -0.48 2.31 6.51
C VAL A 42 -1.85 1.89 7.03
N ASN A 43 -2.17 2.32 8.25
CA ASN A 43 -3.49 2.09 8.82
C ASN A 43 -4.45 3.21 8.39
N GLU A 44 -5.69 3.19 8.91
CA GLU A 44 -6.69 4.18 8.52
C GLU A 44 -6.34 5.61 8.94
N SER A 45 -5.42 5.76 9.90
CA SER A 45 -4.91 7.08 10.31
C SER A 45 -3.77 7.57 9.43
N GLY A 46 -3.30 6.75 8.49
CA GLY A 46 -2.17 7.09 7.64
C GLY A 46 -0.82 6.82 8.28
N THR A 47 -0.79 6.08 9.39
CA THR A 47 0.43 5.74 10.10
C THR A 47 1.03 4.46 9.52
N TRP A 48 2.34 4.46 9.28
CA TRP A 48 3.04 3.28 8.77
C TRP A 48 2.97 2.14 9.79
N VAL A 49 2.46 1.01 9.36
CA VAL A 49 2.44 -0.24 10.13
C VAL A 49 3.51 -1.19 9.59
N ILE A 50 3.66 -1.22 8.26
CA ILE A 50 4.73 -1.95 7.61
C ILE A 50 5.54 -0.92 6.82
N ALA A 51 6.81 -0.75 7.14
CA ALA A 51 7.66 0.24 6.50
C ALA A 51 7.80 -0.01 5.00
N PRO A 52 7.99 1.05 4.20
CA PRO A 52 8.16 0.87 2.74
C PRO A 52 9.34 -0.05 2.43
N ALA A 53 9.06 -1.14 1.71
CA ALA A 53 10.06 -2.16 1.42
C ALA A 53 9.80 -2.90 0.11
N PHE A 54 8.68 -2.64 -0.57
CA PHE A 54 8.24 -3.45 -1.70
C PHE A 54 8.09 -2.61 -2.97
N ASP A 55 8.47 -3.17 -4.10
CA ASP A 55 8.28 -2.51 -5.39
C ASP A 55 6.83 -2.57 -5.84
N ALA A 56 6.09 -3.60 -5.40
CA ALA A 56 4.65 -3.72 -5.62
C ALA A 56 4.01 -4.35 -4.39
N ALA A 57 2.78 -3.95 -4.09
CA ALA A 57 2.07 -4.47 -2.93
C ALA A 57 0.58 -4.49 -3.21
N GLU A 58 -0.07 -5.59 -2.88
CA GLU A 58 -1.52 -5.74 -3.02
C GLU A 58 -2.19 -5.61 -1.67
N ARG A 59 -3.50 -5.46 -1.68
CA ARG A 59 -4.28 -5.34 -0.44
C ARG A 59 -4.29 -6.66 0.32
N PHE A 60 -4.43 -6.56 1.63
CA PHE A 60 -4.57 -7.75 2.47
C PHE A 60 -5.90 -8.45 2.21
N GLN A 61 -5.84 -9.77 2.13
CA GLN A 61 -7.01 -10.62 2.01
C GLN A 61 -6.76 -11.87 2.84
N ASP A 62 -7.73 -12.26 3.66
CA ASP A 62 -7.65 -13.46 4.51
C ASP A 62 -6.40 -13.48 5.39
N GLY A 63 -5.95 -12.31 5.81
CA GLY A 63 -4.79 -12.18 6.69
C GLY A 63 -3.45 -12.09 5.98
N TYR A 64 -3.43 -12.11 4.64
CA TYR A 64 -2.18 -12.12 3.85
C TYR A 64 -2.24 -11.12 2.72
N ALA A 65 -1.07 -10.66 2.31
CA ALA A 65 -0.94 -9.81 1.13
C ALA A 65 0.21 -10.30 0.26
N VAL A 66 0.03 -10.18 -1.05
CA VAL A 66 1.07 -10.50 -2.01
C VAL A 66 1.88 -9.25 -2.28
N VAL A 67 3.19 -9.38 -2.22
CA VAL A 67 4.13 -8.29 -2.48
C VAL A 67 5.17 -8.77 -3.48
N ALA A 68 5.86 -7.82 -4.11
CA ALA A 68 6.88 -8.17 -5.10
C ALA A 68 8.04 -7.20 -5.02
N ASN A 69 9.23 -7.71 -5.28
CA ASN A 69 10.43 -6.90 -5.40
C ASN A 69 11.17 -7.27 -6.68
N GLU A 70 11.71 -6.25 -7.32
CA GLU A 70 12.57 -6.42 -8.47
C GLU A 70 13.94 -6.88 -7.99
N ILE A 71 14.47 -7.93 -8.63
CA ILE A 71 15.79 -8.44 -8.29
C ILE A 71 16.68 -8.41 -9.55
N THR A 72 17.99 -8.29 -9.37
CA THR A 72 18.96 -8.38 -10.45
C THR A 72 19.67 -9.71 -10.33
N LEU A 73 19.61 -10.50 -11.40
CA LEU A 73 20.26 -11.80 -11.45
C LEU A 73 21.75 -11.65 -11.71
N ALA A 74 22.49 -12.75 -11.50
CA ALA A 74 23.94 -12.75 -11.64
C ALA A 74 24.42 -12.34 -13.03
N ASP A 75 23.62 -12.57 -14.06
CA ASP A 75 23.95 -12.21 -15.45
C ASP A 75 23.56 -10.76 -15.79
N GLY A 76 23.06 -9.99 -14.81
CA GLY A 76 22.66 -8.61 -15.02
C GLY A 76 21.22 -8.43 -15.49
N THR A 77 20.49 -9.50 -15.74
CA THR A 77 19.08 -9.39 -16.10
C THR A 77 18.23 -9.13 -14.85
N ARG A 78 17.03 -8.59 -15.06
CA ARG A 78 16.09 -8.32 -13.97
C ARG A 78 14.97 -9.34 -13.96
N ASP A 79 14.52 -9.65 -12.77
CA ASP A 79 13.39 -10.53 -12.55
C ASP A 79 12.57 -9.94 -11.39
N VAL A 80 11.43 -10.57 -11.11
CA VAL A 80 10.55 -10.14 -10.03
C VAL A 80 10.39 -11.30 -9.07
N GLU A 81 10.66 -11.03 -7.79
CA GLU A 81 10.46 -12.00 -6.74
C GLU A 81 9.15 -11.68 -6.00
N TRP A 82 8.24 -12.65 -5.97
CA TRP A 82 6.96 -12.51 -5.29
C TRP A 82 7.04 -13.14 -3.91
N GLY A 83 6.34 -12.52 -2.97
CA GLY A 83 6.27 -13.03 -1.61
C GLY A 83 4.89 -12.79 -1.02
N ILE A 84 4.65 -13.45 0.11
CA ILE A 84 3.39 -13.30 0.84
C ILE A 84 3.75 -12.86 2.25
N ILE A 85 3.12 -11.78 2.72
CA ILE A 85 3.31 -11.29 4.07
C ILE A 85 2.02 -11.45 4.87
N GLN A 86 2.15 -11.65 6.17
CA GLN A 86 1.02 -11.80 7.07
C GLN A 86 0.65 -10.44 7.66
N ASN A 87 -0.65 -10.21 7.83
CA ASN A 87 -1.13 -9.02 8.50
C ASN A 87 -0.65 -9.02 9.95
N PRO A 88 0.15 -8.01 10.38
CA PRO A 88 0.69 -7.98 11.74
C PRO A 88 -0.37 -7.78 12.81
N ASN A 89 -1.58 -7.41 12.41
CA ASN A 89 -2.69 -7.22 13.34
C ASN A 89 -3.50 -8.50 13.57
N ARG A 90 -3.03 -9.63 13.05
CA ARG A 90 -3.74 -10.92 13.18
C ARG A 90 -2.93 -11.91 13.96
#